data_f32881bfdcc59ac9a05916a1ff5106e9
#
_entry.id   f32881bfdcc59ac9a05916a1ff5106e9
#
_cell.length_a   1.000
_cell.length_b   1.000
_cell.length_c   1.000
_cell.angle_alpha   90.00
_cell.angle_beta   90.00
_cell.angle_gamma   90.00
#
_symmetry.space_group_name_H-M   'P 1'
#
loop_
_entity.id
_entity.type
_entity.pdbx_description
1 polymer ?
#
loop_
_entity_poly.entity_id
_entity_poly.type
_entity_poly.pdbx_seq_one_letter_code
_entity_poly.pdbx_strand_id
1 'polypeptide(L)'
;GEQFVRYASMLVQVWERARHQAAIPPGRRSVLTIGCEVSLWDPLLLDWLLWMRTQAPHLALRTEVGFPNELVDRVASGMLDVAVVYAPRQRPGLRIELLIEEKLVLVTTREGGPTPDASDYVYVDWGPDFAAQHALAFPDLGNAAVAAGLGPLGREYVLVAGGSGYFRLAVVRHHLESGRLHRVPGAPEFLYPAYAVYADRADVNVLGAALEGLRQVASSGPVTARKPRKRPQVQQAQLGSKSRRVAAPAKAGRKGG
;
A
#
# COMPACT_ATOMS: atom_id res chain seq x y z
N GLY A 1 -16.54 -35.83 7.23
CA GLY A 1 -16.24 -34.48 7.70
C GLY A 1 -15.35 -33.72 6.74
N GLU A 2 -14.10 -34.14 6.51
CA GLU A 2 -13.08 -33.35 5.79
C GLU A 2 -13.42 -33.08 4.29
N GLN A 3 -14.01 -34.04 3.60
CA GLN A 3 -14.46 -33.82 2.22
C GLN A 3 -15.55 -32.74 2.14
N PHE A 4 -16.49 -32.73 3.07
CA PHE A 4 -17.54 -31.72 3.13
C PHE A 4 -16.98 -30.33 3.39
N VAL A 5 -16.02 -30.20 4.30
CA VAL A 5 -15.34 -28.90 4.59
C VAL A 5 -14.67 -28.35 3.34
N ARG A 6 -14.02 -29.20 2.54
CA ARG A 6 -13.39 -28.80 1.28
C ARG A 6 -14.40 -28.23 0.29
N TYR A 7 -15.55 -28.91 0.10
CA TYR A 7 -16.61 -28.42 -0.79
C TYR A 7 -17.31 -27.18 -0.23
N ALA A 8 -17.55 -27.10 1.06
CA ALA A 8 -18.11 -25.92 1.71
C ALA A 8 -17.23 -24.68 1.53
N SER A 9 -15.93 -24.83 1.73
CA SER A 9 -14.96 -23.76 1.48
C SER A 9 -14.96 -23.27 0.03
N MET A 10 -15.05 -24.21 -0.93
CA MET A 10 -15.14 -23.89 -2.36
C MET A 10 -16.44 -23.12 -2.68
N LEU A 11 -17.57 -23.53 -2.12
CA LEU A 11 -18.85 -22.82 -2.33
C LEU A 11 -18.83 -21.42 -1.73
N VAL A 12 -18.24 -21.24 -0.54
CA VAL A 12 -18.07 -19.92 0.09
C VAL A 12 -17.20 -19.03 -0.80
N GLN A 13 -16.09 -19.54 -1.35
CA GLN A 13 -15.23 -18.80 -2.25
C GLN A 13 -15.97 -18.37 -3.55
N VAL A 14 -16.73 -19.27 -4.15
CA VAL A 14 -17.55 -18.97 -5.34
C VAL A 14 -18.61 -17.91 -5.03
N TRP A 15 -19.26 -18.01 -3.90
CA TRP A 15 -20.26 -17.05 -3.43
C TRP A 15 -19.64 -15.66 -3.19
N GLU A 16 -18.53 -15.57 -2.46
CA GLU A 16 -17.83 -14.30 -2.20
C GLU A 16 -17.37 -13.66 -3.52
N ARG A 17 -16.85 -14.47 -4.45
CA ARG A 17 -16.47 -13.99 -5.79
C ARG A 17 -17.67 -13.44 -6.56
N ALA A 18 -18.78 -14.16 -6.58
CA ALA A 18 -20.02 -13.72 -7.24
C ALA A 18 -20.56 -12.42 -6.60
N ARG A 19 -20.54 -12.32 -5.27
CA ARG A 19 -20.95 -11.12 -4.54
C ARG A 19 -20.06 -9.92 -4.89
N HIS A 20 -18.75 -10.10 -4.97
CA HIS A 20 -17.82 -9.04 -5.35
C HIS A 20 -18.02 -8.58 -6.79
N GLN A 21 -18.29 -9.50 -7.72
CA GLN A 21 -18.55 -9.17 -9.12
C GLN A 21 -19.95 -8.57 -9.34
N ALA A 22 -20.95 -8.98 -8.58
CA ALA A 22 -22.32 -8.45 -8.69
C ALA A 22 -22.46 -7.02 -8.16
N ALA A 23 -21.57 -6.58 -7.25
CA ALA A 23 -21.62 -5.24 -6.66
C ALA A 23 -20.85 -4.21 -7.49
N ILE A 24 -21.16 -4.11 -8.80
CA ILE A 24 -20.59 -3.10 -9.70
C ILE A 24 -21.27 -1.75 -9.41
N PRO A 25 -20.52 -0.69 -9.03
CA PRO A 25 -21.11 0.62 -8.81
C PRO A 25 -21.75 1.20 -10.09
N PRO A 26 -22.80 2.03 -9.99
CA PRO A 26 -23.40 2.69 -11.14
C PRO A 26 -22.37 3.43 -11.99
N GLY A 27 -22.47 3.27 -13.32
CA GLY A 27 -21.55 3.90 -14.28
C GLY A 27 -20.19 3.20 -14.46
N ARG A 28 -19.96 2.04 -13.82
CA ARG A 28 -18.78 1.21 -14.00
C ARG A 28 -19.14 -0.05 -14.79
N ARG A 29 -18.16 -0.62 -15.54
CA ARG A 29 -18.37 -1.81 -16.37
C ARG A 29 -17.93 -3.10 -15.67
N SER A 30 -16.92 -3.00 -14.81
CA SER A 30 -16.36 -4.14 -14.05
C SER A 30 -15.66 -3.68 -12.79
N VAL A 31 -15.34 -4.63 -11.93
CA VAL A 31 -14.57 -4.41 -10.69
C VAL A 31 -13.20 -5.06 -10.87
N LEU A 32 -12.17 -4.39 -10.46
CA LEU A 32 -10.81 -4.91 -10.34
C LEU A 32 -10.39 -4.86 -8.86
N THR A 33 -9.97 -6.01 -8.33
CA THR A 33 -9.53 -6.14 -6.94
C THR A 33 -8.05 -6.43 -6.89
N ILE A 34 -7.27 -5.56 -6.25
CA ILE A 34 -5.84 -5.71 -6.05
C ILE A 34 -5.50 -5.86 -4.58
N GLY A 35 -4.65 -6.86 -4.27
CA GLY A 35 -4.00 -7.01 -2.97
C GLY A 35 -2.58 -6.42 -3.03
N CYS A 36 -2.15 -5.76 -1.97
CA CYS A 36 -0.80 -5.23 -1.87
C CYS A 36 -0.21 -5.52 -0.51
N GLU A 37 1.05 -5.95 -0.48
CA GLU A 37 1.74 -6.10 0.79
C GLU A 37 1.82 -4.76 1.53
N VAL A 38 1.68 -4.81 2.85
CA VAL A 38 1.52 -3.64 3.70
C VAL A 38 2.64 -2.60 3.55
N SER A 39 3.86 -3.02 3.23
CA SER A 39 4.99 -2.10 3.02
C SER A 39 5.03 -1.48 1.62
N LEU A 40 4.21 -1.97 0.66
CA LEU A 40 4.16 -1.50 -0.74
C LEU A 40 3.03 -0.49 -1.03
N TRP A 41 2.13 -0.23 -0.06
CA TRP A 41 1.00 0.68 -0.32
C TRP A 41 1.46 2.09 -0.68
N ASP A 42 2.56 2.56 -0.08
CA ASP A 42 3.17 3.85 -0.33
C ASP A 42 4.64 3.66 -0.80
N PRO A 43 5.00 4.19 -1.96
CA PRO A 43 4.17 4.95 -2.91
C PRO A 43 3.40 4.10 -3.95
N LEU A 44 3.73 2.81 -4.12
CA LEU A 44 3.36 2.02 -5.30
C LEU A 44 1.84 1.91 -5.51
N LEU A 45 1.11 1.40 -4.51
CA LEU A 45 -0.35 1.20 -4.64
C LEU A 45 -1.08 2.53 -4.78
N LEU A 46 -0.64 3.56 -4.05
CA LEU A 46 -1.22 4.89 -4.15
C LEU A 46 -1.04 5.48 -5.56
N ASP A 47 0.17 5.42 -6.09
CA ASP A 47 0.48 5.93 -7.42
C ASP A 47 -0.28 5.15 -8.51
N TRP A 48 -0.39 3.83 -8.35
CA TRP A 48 -1.20 2.98 -9.22
C TRP A 48 -2.69 3.36 -9.20
N LEU A 49 -3.28 3.60 -8.02
CA LEU A 49 -4.66 4.05 -7.89
C LEU A 49 -4.89 5.38 -8.62
N LEU A 50 -3.96 6.32 -8.49
CA LEU A 50 -4.02 7.62 -9.18
C LEU A 50 -3.91 7.45 -10.70
N TRP A 51 -3.05 6.56 -11.17
CA TRP A 51 -2.91 6.22 -12.58
C TRP A 51 -4.18 5.57 -13.13
N MET A 52 -4.69 4.53 -12.47
CA MET A 52 -5.89 3.81 -12.89
C MET A 52 -7.13 4.71 -12.97
N ARG A 53 -7.25 5.66 -12.04
CA ARG A 53 -8.37 6.61 -12.05
C ARG A 53 -8.43 7.44 -13.32
N THR A 54 -7.29 7.71 -13.96
CA THR A 54 -7.21 8.50 -15.19
C THR A 54 -7.25 7.63 -16.44
N GLN A 55 -6.62 6.46 -16.44
CA GLN A 55 -6.46 5.62 -17.62
C GLN A 55 -7.56 4.58 -17.79
N ALA A 56 -8.15 4.12 -16.68
CA ALA A 56 -9.23 3.13 -16.69
C ALA A 56 -10.46 3.57 -15.87
N PRO A 57 -11.05 4.75 -16.16
CA PRO A 57 -12.15 5.31 -15.36
C PRO A 57 -13.43 4.45 -15.39
N HIS A 58 -13.54 3.51 -16.31
CA HIS A 58 -14.66 2.58 -16.41
C HIS A 58 -14.59 1.41 -15.43
N LEU A 59 -13.42 1.20 -14.77
CA LEU A 59 -13.24 0.17 -13.76
C LEU A 59 -13.58 0.72 -12.37
N ALA A 60 -14.25 -0.11 -11.55
CA ALA A 60 -14.31 0.10 -10.12
C ALA A 60 -13.11 -0.58 -9.48
N LEU A 61 -12.35 0.13 -8.65
CA LEU A 61 -11.14 -0.38 -8.01
C LEU A 61 -11.42 -0.74 -6.56
N ARG A 62 -10.97 -1.91 -6.14
CA ARG A 62 -10.93 -2.35 -4.75
C ARG A 62 -9.51 -2.69 -4.38
N THR A 63 -9.07 -2.23 -3.23
CA THR A 63 -7.71 -2.48 -2.75
C THR A 63 -7.76 -3.14 -1.38
N GLU A 64 -6.86 -4.08 -1.18
CA GLU A 64 -6.65 -4.73 0.10
C GLU A 64 -5.18 -4.69 0.45
N VAL A 65 -4.88 -4.62 1.74
CA VAL A 65 -3.51 -4.67 2.24
C VAL A 65 -3.39 -5.87 3.17
N GLY A 66 -2.35 -6.66 3.00
CA GLY A 66 -2.18 -7.89 3.76
C GLY A 66 -0.78 -8.47 3.68
N PHE A 67 -0.63 -9.70 4.15
CA PHE A 67 0.63 -10.44 4.12
C PHE A 67 0.76 -11.28 2.84
N PRO A 68 2.01 -11.54 2.35
CA PRO A 68 2.25 -12.15 1.05
C PRO A 68 1.50 -13.47 0.81
N ASN A 69 1.60 -14.41 1.75
CA ASN A 69 0.99 -15.73 1.58
C ASN A 69 -0.54 -15.65 1.50
N GLU A 70 -1.17 -14.82 2.34
CA GLU A 70 -2.61 -14.62 2.35
C GLU A 70 -3.09 -13.98 1.04
N LEU A 71 -2.39 -12.96 0.55
CA LEU A 71 -2.71 -12.29 -0.71
C LEU A 71 -2.58 -13.25 -1.90
N VAL A 72 -1.53 -14.08 -1.93
CA VAL A 72 -1.34 -15.10 -2.97
C VAL A 72 -2.43 -16.17 -2.92
N ASP A 73 -2.86 -16.60 -1.72
CA ASP A 73 -3.99 -17.54 -1.55
C ASP A 73 -5.30 -16.94 -2.08
N ARG A 74 -5.51 -15.66 -1.88
CA ARG A 74 -6.69 -14.95 -2.39
C ARG A 74 -6.67 -14.77 -3.89
N VAL A 75 -5.49 -14.62 -4.53
CA VAL A 75 -5.37 -14.68 -5.99
C VAL A 75 -5.69 -16.10 -6.49
N ALA A 76 -5.14 -17.14 -5.86
CA ALA A 76 -5.38 -18.52 -6.25
C ALA A 76 -6.85 -18.92 -6.14
N SER A 77 -7.58 -18.39 -5.16
CA SER A 77 -9.03 -18.60 -5.00
C SER A 77 -9.88 -17.67 -5.87
N GLY A 78 -9.26 -16.70 -6.58
CA GLY A 78 -9.93 -15.70 -7.41
C GLY A 78 -10.71 -14.64 -6.64
N MET A 79 -10.39 -14.43 -5.38
CA MET A 79 -10.89 -13.29 -4.58
C MET A 79 -10.14 -11.99 -4.88
N LEU A 80 -8.90 -12.09 -5.35
CA LEU A 80 -8.14 -10.99 -5.90
C LEU A 80 -7.82 -11.26 -7.37
N ASP A 81 -7.82 -10.24 -8.20
CA ASP A 81 -7.41 -10.33 -9.59
C ASP A 81 -5.88 -10.28 -9.72
N VAL A 82 -5.23 -9.49 -8.87
CA VAL A 82 -3.77 -9.36 -8.81
C VAL A 82 -3.33 -9.07 -7.36
N ALA A 83 -2.15 -9.58 -7.00
CA ALA A 83 -1.46 -9.20 -5.76
C ALA A 83 -0.07 -8.66 -6.08
N VAL A 84 0.39 -7.67 -5.32
CA VAL A 84 1.78 -7.18 -5.37
C VAL A 84 2.45 -7.50 -4.04
N VAL A 85 3.46 -8.37 -4.09
CA VAL A 85 4.10 -8.94 -2.89
C VAL A 85 5.61 -9.12 -3.08
N TYR A 86 6.32 -9.19 -1.97
CA TYR A 86 7.71 -9.64 -1.94
C TYR A 86 7.78 -11.16 -1.81
N ALA A 87 8.82 -11.78 -2.39
CA ALA A 87 9.15 -13.20 -2.27
C ALA A 87 7.93 -14.16 -2.39
N PRO A 88 7.10 -14.06 -3.45
CA PRO A 88 5.94 -14.93 -3.62
C PRO A 88 6.37 -16.38 -3.79
N ARG A 89 5.64 -17.30 -3.16
CA ARG A 89 5.82 -18.73 -3.41
C ARG A 89 5.17 -19.13 -4.72
N GLN A 90 5.89 -19.90 -5.53
CA GLN A 90 5.35 -20.47 -6.78
C GLN A 90 4.15 -21.36 -6.47
N ARG A 91 3.07 -21.17 -7.22
CA ARG A 91 1.86 -22.01 -7.15
C ARG A 91 1.33 -22.35 -8.54
N PRO A 92 0.82 -23.57 -8.74
CA PRO A 92 0.20 -23.94 -10.02
C PRO A 92 -0.95 -23.00 -10.40
N GLY A 93 -1.00 -22.60 -11.67
CA GLY A 93 -2.06 -21.73 -12.21
C GLY A 93 -1.89 -20.25 -11.89
N LEU A 94 -0.78 -19.86 -11.23
CA LEU A 94 -0.42 -18.46 -11.01
C LEU A 94 0.82 -18.08 -11.82
N ARG A 95 0.81 -16.86 -12.31
CA ARG A 95 1.98 -16.17 -12.88
C ARG A 95 2.59 -15.25 -11.85
N ILE A 96 3.92 -15.23 -11.82
CA ILE A 96 4.73 -14.33 -11.01
C ILE A 96 5.58 -13.51 -11.98
N GLU A 97 5.40 -12.21 -11.95
CA GLU A 97 6.11 -11.26 -12.81
C GLU A 97 6.90 -10.29 -11.95
N LEU A 98 8.20 -10.16 -12.21
CA LEU A 98 9.04 -9.15 -11.55
C LEU A 98 8.52 -7.76 -11.92
N LEU A 99 8.18 -6.96 -10.91
CA LEU A 99 7.63 -5.63 -11.09
C LEU A 99 8.65 -4.54 -10.75
N ILE A 100 9.35 -4.68 -9.64
CA ILE A 100 10.34 -3.71 -9.16
C ILE A 100 11.56 -4.44 -8.63
N GLU A 101 12.75 -4.02 -9.06
CA GLU A 101 14.01 -4.34 -8.39
C GLU A 101 14.31 -3.27 -7.34
N GLU A 102 13.77 -3.47 -6.14
CA GLU A 102 13.97 -2.55 -5.04
C GLU A 102 15.20 -2.93 -4.20
N LYS A 103 15.73 -1.94 -3.47
CA LYS A 103 16.88 -2.13 -2.59
C LYS A 103 16.58 -1.64 -1.19
N LEU A 104 17.05 -2.42 -0.21
CA LEU A 104 17.16 -1.99 1.17
C LEU A 104 18.53 -1.35 1.37
N VAL A 105 18.55 -0.17 1.97
CA VAL A 105 19.76 0.60 2.27
C VAL A 105 19.82 0.92 3.76
N LEU A 106 21.00 0.84 4.32
CA LEU A 106 21.24 1.24 5.71
C LEU A 106 21.28 2.76 5.80
N VAL A 107 20.43 3.31 6.64
CA VAL A 107 20.36 4.75 6.91
C VAL A 107 20.38 5.04 8.40
N THR A 108 20.80 6.24 8.75
CA THR A 108 20.87 6.73 10.12
C THR A 108 20.41 8.19 10.19
N THR A 109 19.94 8.63 11.37
CA THR A 109 19.67 10.05 11.66
C THR A 109 20.92 10.81 12.03
N ARG A 110 22.04 10.13 12.29
CA ARG A 110 23.32 10.76 12.66
C ARG A 110 24.02 11.32 11.43
N GLU A 111 24.42 12.57 11.49
CA GLU A 111 25.18 13.23 10.42
C GLU A 111 26.51 12.50 10.15
N GLY A 112 26.90 12.44 8.88
CA GLY A 112 28.09 11.70 8.46
C GLY A 112 27.88 10.19 8.29
N GLY A 113 26.72 9.64 8.65
CA GLY A 113 26.37 8.25 8.42
C GLY A 113 27.27 7.23 9.14
N PRO A 114 27.58 7.37 10.44
CA PRO A 114 28.41 6.39 11.13
C PRO A 114 27.78 5.00 11.14
N THR A 115 28.61 3.97 11.20
CA THR A 115 28.13 2.59 11.37
C THR A 115 27.37 2.49 12.69
N PRO A 116 26.14 1.93 12.70
CA PRO A 116 25.35 1.79 13.91
C PRO A 116 25.93 0.75 14.85
N ASP A 117 25.65 0.90 16.12
CA ASP A 117 25.77 -0.16 17.12
C ASP A 117 24.39 -0.71 17.50
N ALA A 118 24.36 -1.80 18.27
CA ALA A 118 23.12 -2.49 18.63
C ALA A 118 22.17 -1.60 19.47
N SER A 119 22.66 -0.56 20.14
CA SER A 119 21.85 0.30 21.01
C SER A 119 21.00 1.30 20.25
N ASP A 120 21.43 1.71 19.06
CA ASP A 120 20.71 2.66 18.19
C ASP A 120 20.19 2.04 16.88
N TYR A 121 20.37 0.73 16.74
CA TYR A 121 19.89 0.01 15.57
C TYR A 121 18.45 -0.49 15.76
N VAL A 122 17.63 -0.21 14.77
CA VAL A 122 16.26 -0.74 14.64
C VAL A 122 16.25 -1.85 13.60
N TYR A 123 16.10 -3.08 14.07
CA TYR A 123 15.93 -4.22 13.17
C TYR A 123 14.53 -4.22 12.59
N VAL A 124 14.42 -4.22 11.27
CA VAL A 124 13.14 -4.42 10.57
C VAL A 124 13.16 -5.77 9.92
N ASP A 125 12.11 -6.56 10.17
CA ASP A 125 11.96 -7.88 9.54
C ASP A 125 11.50 -7.72 8.08
N TRP A 126 12.44 -7.87 7.17
CA TRP A 126 12.20 -7.87 5.73
C TRP A 126 12.12 -9.30 5.15
N GLY A 127 11.94 -10.30 5.99
CA GLY A 127 11.83 -11.70 5.61
C GLY A 127 13.14 -12.50 5.69
N PRO A 128 13.05 -13.82 5.43
CA PRO A 128 14.15 -14.74 5.72
C PRO A 128 15.41 -14.50 4.91
N ASP A 129 15.29 -14.09 3.65
CA ASP A 129 16.45 -13.82 2.79
C ASP A 129 17.26 -12.61 3.29
N PHE A 130 16.57 -11.56 3.71
CA PHE A 130 17.19 -10.41 4.36
C PHE A 130 17.82 -10.83 5.69
N ALA A 131 17.10 -11.55 6.55
CA ALA A 131 17.59 -11.97 7.85
C ALA A 131 18.90 -12.75 7.75
N ALA A 132 19.00 -13.68 6.79
CA ALA A 132 20.20 -14.47 6.55
C ALA A 132 21.39 -13.60 6.10
N GLN A 133 21.18 -12.73 5.12
CA GLN A 133 22.22 -11.84 4.59
C GLN A 133 22.64 -10.78 5.63
N HIS A 134 21.68 -10.23 6.38
CA HIS A 134 21.94 -9.27 7.44
C HIS A 134 22.79 -9.87 8.56
N ALA A 135 22.46 -11.08 9.04
CA ALA A 135 23.23 -11.77 10.08
C ALA A 135 24.69 -12.05 9.67
N LEU A 136 24.93 -12.31 8.38
CA LEU A 136 26.29 -12.48 7.84
C LEU A 136 27.06 -11.14 7.78
N ALA A 137 26.37 -10.06 7.41
CA ALA A 137 26.99 -8.75 7.26
C ALA A 137 27.21 -8.02 8.59
N PHE A 138 26.33 -8.27 9.56
CA PHE A 138 26.28 -7.56 10.84
C PHE A 138 26.00 -8.52 12.01
N PRO A 139 26.93 -9.42 12.35
CA PRO A 139 26.72 -10.40 13.43
C PRO A 139 26.44 -9.73 14.78
N ASP A 140 26.99 -8.53 15.03
CA ASP A 140 26.83 -7.78 16.27
C ASP A 140 25.50 -7.02 16.38
N LEU A 141 24.77 -6.84 15.27
CA LEU A 141 23.46 -6.16 15.25
C LEU A 141 22.26 -7.13 15.42
N GLY A 142 22.51 -8.42 15.59
CA GLY A 142 21.47 -9.45 15.76
C GLY A 142 20.59 -9.25 17.01
N ASN A 143 21.05 -8.51 18.01
CA ASN A 143 20.34 -8.24 19.27
C ASN A 143 19.91 -6.77 19.36
N ALA A 144 19.32 -6.22 18.32
CA ALA A 144 18.80 -4.85 18.35
C ALA A 144 17.79 -4.66 19.49
N ALA A 145 17.88 -3.52 20.19
CA ALA A 145 16.96 -3.18 21.29
C ALA A 145 15.51 -2.98 20.79
N VAL A 146 15.34 -2.63 19.52
CA VAL A 146 14.04 -2.46 18.87
C VAL A 146 13.98 -3.34 17.62
N ALA A 147 12.96 -4.21 17.59
CA ALA A 147 12.64 -5.01 16.40
C ALA A 147 11.22 -4.65 15.92
N ALA A 148 11.09 -4.28 14.65
CA ALA A 148 9.83 -3.90 14.04
C ALA A 148 9.45 -4.91 12.95
N GLY A 149 8.30 -5.57 13.07
CA GLY A 149 7.73 -6.45 12.04
C GLY A 149 7.10 -5.69 10.86
N LEU A 150 7.21 -4.36 10.84
CA LEU A 150 6.60 -3.50 9.82
C LEU A 150 7.56 -2.38 9.42
N GLY A 151 7.99 -2.37 8.15
CA GLY A 151 8.93 -1.37 7.62
C GLY A 151 8.52 0.08 7.83
N PRO A 152 7.28 0.49 7.50
CA PRO A 152 6.79 1.84 7.79
C PRO A 152 6.89 2.25 9.26
N LEU A 153 6.57 1.34 10.20
CA LEU A 153 6.68 1.60 11.63
C LEU A 153 8.12 1.82 12.05
N GLY A 154 9.05 0.94 11.63
CA GLY A 154 10.48 1.08 11.91
C GLY A 154 11.05 2.39 11.38
N ARG A 155 10.66 2.79 10.16
CA ARG A 155 11.06 4.08 9.57
C ARG A 155 10.59 5.27 10.41
N GLU A 156 9.31 5.32 10.76
CA GLU A 156 8.78 6.42 11.58
C GLU A 156 9.44 6.46 12.97
N TYR A 157 9.68 5.29 13.56
CA TYR A 157 10.41 5.22 14.83
C TYR A 157 11.79 5.86 14.73
N VAL A 158 12.60 5.50 13.72
CA VAL A 158 13.92 6.08 13.47
C VAL A 158 13.83 7.59 13.23
N LEU A 159 12.84 8.06 12.48
CA LEU A 159 12.67 9.50 12.21
C LEU A 159 12.29 10.33 13.44
N VAL A 160 11.63 9.73 14.44
CA VAL A 160 11.15 10.40 15.65
C VAL A 160 12.13 10.23 16.80
N ALA A 161 12.59 9.00 17.06
CA ALA A 161 13.44 8.66 18.20
C ALA A 161 14.94 8.77 17.89
N GLY A 162 15.29 8.85 16.61
CA GLY A 162 16.67 8.70 16.15
C GLY A 162 17.06 7.24 16.01
N GLY A 163 18.27 7.02 15.47
CA GLY A 163 18.83 5.70 15.28
C GLY A 163 19.09 5.35 13.82
N SER A 164 19.25 4.06 13.57
CA SER A 164 19.65 3.51 12.27
C SER A 164 18.82 2.28 11.92
N GLY A 165 18.70 1.96 10.65
CA GLY A 165 18.01 0.76 10.19
C GLY A 165 18.04 0.59 8.68
N TYR A 166 17.69 -0.60 8.21
CA TYR A 166 17.53 -0.88 6.79
C TYR A 166 16.13 -0.53 6.33
N PHE A 167 16.04 0.28 5.29
CA PHE A 167 14.75 0.67 4.68
C PHE A 167 14.85 0.67 3.16
N ARG A 168 13.69 0.53 2.52
CA ARG A 168 13.56 0.62 1.07
C ARG A 168 14.04 1.99 0.57
N LEU A 169 14.92 1.99 -0.42
CA LEU A 169 15.49 3.24 -0.95
C LEU A 169 14.38 4.19 -1.43
N ALA A 170 13.33 3.67 -2.06
CA ALA A 170 12.23 4.50 -2.56
C ALA A 170 11.55 5.33 -1.46
N VAL A 171 11.34 4.74 -0.25
CA VAL A 171 10.64 5.43 0.84
C VAL A 171 11.52 6.35 1.67
N VAL A 172 12.85 6.16 1.65
CA VAL A 172 13.78 7.03 2.41
C VAL A 172 14.41 8.11 1.56
N ARG A 173 14.28 8.08 0.23
CA ARG A 173 14.90 9.03 -0.71
C ARG A 173 14.66 10.48 -0.33
N HIS A 174 13.41 10.86 -0.07
CA HIS A 174 13.06 12.22 0.35
C HIS A 174 13.74 12.65 1.66
N HIS A 175 13.89 11.72 2.60
CA HIS A 175 14.57 11.99 3.87
C HIS A 175 16.09 12.12 3.68
N LEU A 176 16.66 11.38 2.74
CA LEU A 176 18.07 11.55 2.35
C LEU A 176 18.31 12.90 1.67
N GLU A 177 17.44 13.28 0.72
CA GLU A 177 17.53 14.58 0.02
C GLU A 177 17.33 15.77 0.96
N SER A 178 16.51 15.63 1.99
CA SER A 178 16.26 16.67 2.99
C SER A 178 17.25 16.68 4.16
N GLY A 179 18.22 15.76 4.20
CA GLY A 179 19.22 15.65 5.27
C GLY A 179 18.67 15.13 6.61
N ARG A 180 17.43 14.62 6.62
CA ARG A 180 16.85 13.99 7.83
C ARG A 180 17.41 12.59 8.10
N LEU A 181 17.82 11.91 7.04
CA LEU A 181 18.52 10.63 7.10
C LEU A 181 19.80 10.72 6.26
N HIS A 182 20.78 9.94 6.63
CA HIS A 182 22.07 9.82 5.96
C HIS A 182 22.34 8.36 5.64
N ARG A 183 22.88 8.07 4.47
CA ARG A 183 23.33 6.71 4.15
C ARG A 183 24.56 6.37 4.97
N VAL A 184 24.67 5.13 5.43
CA VAL A 184 25.87 4.61 6.05
C VAL A 184 26.83 4.16 4.94
N PRO A 185 27.98 4.84 4.76
CA PRO A 185 28.93 4.51 3.72
C PRO A 185 29.50 3.09 3.89
N GLY A 186 29.66 2.37 2.78
CA GLY A 186 30.20 1.00 2.78
C GLY A 186 29.26 -0.08 3.29
N ALA A 187 28.09 0.25 3.81
CA ALA A 187 27.09 -0.75 4.18
C ALA A 187 26.56 -1.46 2.93
N PRO A 188 26.38 -2.80 2.98
CA PRO A 188 25.81 -3.55 1.86
C PRO A 188 24.38 -3.11 1.54
N GLU A 189 24.04 -3.15 0.26
CA GLU A 189 22.65 -3.02 -0.20
C GLU A 189 22.07 -4.42 -0.38
N PHE A 190 20.83 -4.64 0.08
CA PHE A 190 20.15 -5.91 -0.11
C PHE A 190 19.07 -5.74 -1.19
N LEU A 191 19.01 -6.67 -2.14
CA LEU A 191 17.94 -6.71 -3.13
C LEU A 191 16.63 -7.11 -2.46
N TYR A 192 15.56 -6.41 -2.79
CA TYR A 192 14.23 -6.64 -2.23
C TYR A 192 13.17 -6.50 -3.33
N PRO A 193 13.14 -7.44 -4.29
CA PRO A 193 12.29 -7.34 -5.47
C PRO A 193 10.83 -7.57 -5.15
N ALA A 194 9.95 -6.74 -5.71
CA ALA A 194 8.51 -6.89 -5.64
C ALA A 194 7.95 -7.48 -6.94
N TYR A 195 6.94 -8.33 -6.80
CA TYR A 195 6.34 -9.09 -7.90
C TYR A 195 4.84 -8.87 -7.97
N ALA A 196 4.31 -8.84 -9.19
CA ALA A 196 2.89 -9.00 -9.45
C ALA A 196 2.57 -10.50 -9.56
N VAL A 197 1.53 -10.94 -8.85
CA VAL A 197 1.03 -12.31 -8.87
C VAL A 197 -0.41 -12.29 -9.34
N TYR A 198 -0.75 -13.07 -10.36
CA TYR A 198 -2.08 -13.15 -10.93
C TYR A 198 -2.36 -14.52 -11.55
N ALA A 199 -3.63 -14.86 -11.80
CA ALA A 199 -4.00 -16.15 -12.37
C ALA A 199 -3.68 -16.22 -13.85
N ASP A 200 -3.21 -17.38 -14.34
CA ASP A 200 -2.91 -17.63 -15.75
C ASP A 200 -4.11 -17.40 -16.68
N ARG A 201 -5.34 -17.62 -16.18
CA ARG A 201 -6.60 -17.53 -16.92
C ARG A 201 -7.43 -16.30 -16.53
N ALA A 202 -6.77 -15.23 -16.09
CA ALA A 202 -7.46 -13.99 -15.74
C ALA A 202 -8.05 -13.30 -16.99
N ASP A 203 -9.10 -12.49 -16.78
CA ASP A 203 -9.70 -11.67 -17.85
C ASP A 203 -8.67 -10.63 -18.34
N VAL A 204 -8.20 -10.82 -19.57
CA VAL A 204 -7.15 -9.99 -20.18
C VAL A 204 -7.56 -8.52 -20.27
N ASN A 205 -8.86 -8.22 -20.45
CA ASN A 205 -9.33 -6.85 -20.60
C ASN A 205 -9.26 -6.06 -19.29
N VAL A 206 -9.55 -6.71 -18.16
CA VAL A 206 -9.52 -6.08 -16.84
C VAL A 206 -8.11 -6.10 -16.27
N LEU A 207 -7.44 -7.26 -16.33
CA LEU A 207 -6.11 -7.44 -15.80
C LEU A 207 -5.05 -6.69 -16.62
N GLY A 208 -5.22 -6.59 -17.96
CA GLY A 208 -4.28 -5.89 -18.83
C GLY A 208 -4.03 -4.45 -18.40
N ALA A 209 -5.10 -3.69 -18.16
CA ALA A 209 -4.99 -2.31 -17.68
C ALA A 209 -4.33 -2.23 -16.28
N ALA A 210 -4.61 -3.19 -15.39
CA ALA A 210 -4.00 -3.24 -14.07
C ALA A 210 -2.49 -3.46 -14.14
N LEU A 211 -2.04 -4.44 -14.91
CA LEU A 211 -0.63 -4.77 -15.06
C LEU A 211 0.13 -3.66 -15.78
N GLU A 212 -0.46 -3.06 -16.82
CA GLU A 212 0.13 -1.91 -17.50
C GLU A 212 0.35 -0.75 -16.52
N GLY A 213 -0.66 -0.42 -15.71
CA GLY A 213 -0.55 0.60 -14.67
C GLY A 213 0.54 0.29 -13.65
N LEU A 214 0.64 -0.97 -13.20
CA LEU A 214 1.68 -1.38 -12.27
C LEU A 214 3.08 -1.23 -12.88
N ARG A 215 3.30 -1.68 -14.12
CA ARG A 215 4.59 -1.53 -14.83
C ARG A 215 4.95 -0.05 -15.02
N GLN A 216 3.99 0.76 -15.43
CA GLN A 216 4.18 2.19 -15.66
C GLN A 216 4.60 2.92 -14.38
N VAL A 217 3.92 2.64 -13.28
CA VAL A 217 4.23 3.25 -11.97
C VAL A 217 5.57 2.75 -11.43
N ALA A 218 5.82 1.44 -11.55
CA ALA A 218 7.08 0.83 -11.13
C ALA A 218 8.31 1.44 -11.85
N SER A 219 8.18 1.69 -13.17
CA SER A 219 9.27 2.27 -13.99
C SER A 219 9.47 3.76 -13.81
N SER A 220 8.41 4.51 -13.42
CA SER A 220 8.45 5.98 -13.33
C SER A 220 9.09 6.51 -12.04
N GLY A 221 9.36 5.65 -11.05
CA GLY A 221 9.74 6.06 -9.69
C GLY A 221 8.58 6.78 -8.95
N PRO A 222 8.70 7.01 -7.64
CA PRO A 222 7.61 7.53 -6.82
C PRO A 222 7.14 8.91 -7.27
N VAL A 223 5.83 9.06 -7.48
CA VAL A 223 5.14 10.33 -7.83
C VAL A 223 5.22 11.34 -6.68
N THR A 224 5.55 10.90 -5.46
CA THR A 224 5.75 11.75 -4.28
C THR A 224 6.88 12.79 -4.44
N ALA A 225 7.75 12.64 -5.44
CA ALA A 225 8.68 13.70 -5.87
C ALA A 225 7.98 14.82 -6.67
N ARG A 226 6.70 14.68 -7.03
CA ARG A 226 5.95 15.75 -7.71
C ARG A 226 5.38 16.72 -6.68
N LYS A 227 5.69 18.02 -6.85
CA LYS A 227 5.14 19.14 -6.07
C LYS A 227 3.63 18.95 -5.82
N PRO A 228 3.11 19.26 -4.63
CA PRO A 228 1.69 19.10 -4.32
C PRO A 228 0.86 19.84 -5.36
N ARG A 229 0.03 19.12 -6.11
CA ARG A 229 -0.95 19.73 -7.01
C ARG A 229 -1.87 20.58 -6.17
N LYS A 230 -1.95 21.89 -6.45
CA LYS A 230 -2.95 22.79 -5.85
C LYS A 230 -4.32 22.09 -5.93
N ARG A 231 -4.94 21.89 -4.77
CA ARG A 231 -6.32 21.38 -4.70
C ARG A 231 -7.19 22.28 -5.59
N PRO A 232 -8.06 21.75 -6.46
CA PRO A 232 -9.08 22.55 -7.11
C PRO A 232 -9.88 23.22 -5.99
N GLN A 233 -9.98 24.54 -6.01
CA GLN A 233 -10.88 25.28 -5.14
C GLN A 233 -12.30 24.80 -5.49
N VAL A 234 -12.93 24.08 -4.58
CA VAL A 234 -14.35 23.81 -4.65
C VAL A 234 -15.01 25.18 -4.48
N GLN A 235 -15.56 25.73 -5.57
CA GLN A 235 -16.43 26.90 -5.51
C GLN A 235 -17.58 26.56 -4.55
N GLN A 236 -17.56 27.20 -3.39
CA GLN A 236 -18.72 27.23 -2.50
C GLN A 236 -19.84 27.89 -3.28
N ALA A 237 -20.78 27.09 -3.78
CA ALA A 237 -22.03 27.58 -4.28
C ALA A 237 -22.73 28.32 -3.13
N GLN A 238 -22.89 29.61 -3.29
CA GLN A 238 -23.62 30.48 -2.38
C GLN A 238 -25.05 29.93 -2.26
N LEU A 239 -25.35 29.25 -1.17
CA LEU A 239 -26.73 29.00 -0.73
C LEU A 239 -27.29 30.33 -0.24
N GLY A 240 -28.03 31.01 -1.14
CA GLY A 240 -28.74 32.22 -0.85
C GLY A 240 -29.72 32.01 0.31
N SER A 241 -29.45 32.69 1.40
CA SER A 241 -30.36 32.79 2.55
C SER A 241 -31.61 33.56 2.16
N LYS A 242 -32.69 32.86 1.79
CA LYS A 242 -34.04 33.43 1.83
C LYS A 242 -34.53 33.34 3.26
N SER A 243 -34.26 34.37 4.04
CA SER A 243 -34.92 34.65 5.32
C SER A 243 -36.41 34.84 5.10
N ARG A 244 -37.23 33.86 5.46
CA ARG A 244 -38.68 34.02 5.62
C ARG A 244 -38.93 34.71 6.98
N ARG A 245 -39.28 35.97 6.95
CA ARG A 245 -39.88 36.69 8.10
C ARG A 245 -41.16 35.98 8.50
N VAL A 246 -41.17 35.36 9.66
CA VAL A 246 -42.40 34.89 10.32
C VAL A 246 -42.98 36.09 11.05
N ALA A 247 -44.23 36.50 10.68
CA ALA A 247 -44.99 37.55 11.34
C ALA A 247 -45.46 37.05 12.71
N ALA A 248 -45.27 37.86 13.74
CA ALA A 248 -45.77 37.61 15.09
C ALA A 248 -47.29 37.79 15.19
N PRO A 249 -48.02 36.97 15.97
CA PRO A 249 -49.48 37.18 16.16
C PRO A 249 -49.74 38.29 17.19
N ALA A 250 -50.74 39.11 16.85
CA ALA A 250 -51.25 40.23 17.66
C ALA A 250 -51.84 39.73 18.98
N LYS A 251 -51.54 40.43 20.06
CA LYS A 251 -52.19 40.29 21.39
C LYS A 251 -53.58 40.81 21.34
N ALA A 252 -54.57 39.95 21.54
CA ALA A 252 -55.97 40.39 21.84
C ALA A 252 -56.06 40.86 23.29
N GLY A 253 -56.40 42.13 23.47
CA GLY A 253 -56.66 42.72 24.76
C GLY A 253 -58.02 42.25 25.32
N ARG A 254 -58.00 41.88 26.59
CA ARG A 254 -59.15 41.56 27.40
C ARG A 254 -59.49 42.83 28.16
N LYS A 255 -60.69 43.47 27.85
CA LYS A 255 -61.36 44.44 28.72
C LYS A 255 -62.40 43.71 29.54
N GLY A 256 -62.34 43.98 30.80
CA GLY A 256 -63.30 43.47 31.78
C GLY A 256 -64.65 44.15 31.80
N GLY A 257 -65.55 43.56 32.45
CA GLY A 257 -66.86 43.88 32.91
C GLY A 257 -67.31 42.77 33.81
#